data_2bcc1fa3390003eb5b97dcebeca9cce7
#
_entry.id   2bcc1fa3390003eb5b97dcebeca9cce7
#
_cell.length_a   1.000
_cell.length_b   1.000
_cell.length_c   1.000
_cell.angle_alpha   90.00
_cell.angle_beta   90.00
_cell.angle_gamma   90.00
#
_symmetry.space_group_name_H-M   'P 1'
#
loop_
_entity.id
_entity.type
_entity.pdbx_description
1 polymer ?
#
loop_
_entity_poly.entity_id
_entity_poly.type
_entity_poly.pdbx_seq_one_letter_code
_entity_poly.pdbx_strand_id
1 'polypeptide(L)'
;TEPTKYIQLAYLTGILPIKKEKTQSALNNFDEFTMLSASRLAPYIGFTENEVQKLAKEYQQDFDEVKRWYDGYLLNEYQVYNPRAVVSVMLRGEFKSYWSETASYDAIVPLINMDFDGLKTAIIEMLSGAEVKVNTATFKNDTLNIKSRDDVLTYMIHLGYFGYNQKLKTAFVPNEEIRQELTAAVESRGWNEMLAFQQDSEHLLDATLDMDGMAVAAQIGKIHNEYVSVIQYHNENSLSSVLTLAYLSAMQYYFKPIRELPTGRGFADFVFIPKPEYSA
;
A
#
# COMPACT_ATOMS: atom_id res chain seq x y z
N THR A 1 -37.61 -6.63 20.41
CA THR A 1 -36.84 -7.28 21.49
C THR A 1 -36.04 -6.21 22.21
N GLU A 2 -36.22 -6.11 23.53
CA GLU A 2 -35.45 -5.18 24.37
C GLU A 2 -34.10 -5.83 24.71
N PRO A 3 -33.01 -5.56 23.95
CA PRO A 3 -31.72 -6.24 24.15
C PRO A 3 -31.12 -5.92 25.53
N THR A 4 -31.40 -4.76 26.06
CA THR A 4 -30.91 -4.30 27.38
C THR A 4 -31.37 -5.15 28.56
N LYS A 5 -32.38 -5.98 28.41
CA LYS A 5 -32.84 -6.90 29.47
C LYS A 5 -31.91 -8.07 29.69
N TYR A 6 -31.14 -8.48 28.66
CA TYR A 6 -30.38 -9.73 28.67
C TYR A 6 -28.92 -9.55 28.27
N ILE A 7 -28.59 -8.49 27.54
CA ILE A 7 -27.24 -8.24 27.01
C ILE A 7 -26.80 -6.85 27.46
N GLN A 8 -25.78 -6.79 28.31
CA GLN A 8 -25.17 -5.52 28.72
C GLN A 8 -24.16 -5.01 27.73
N LEU A 9 -23.43 -5.90 27.04
CA LEU A 9 -22.44 -5.60 26.03
C LEU A 9 -22.38 -6.74 25.02
N ALA A 10 -22.34 -6.41 23.73
CA ALA A 10 -22.06 -7.35 22.67
C ALA A 10 -20.84 -6.88 21.89
N TYR A 11 -19.85 -7.77 21.70
CA TYR A 11 -18.69 -7.55 20.87
C TYR A 11 -18.70 -8.56 19.72
N LEU A 12 -18.77 -8.04 18.51
CA LEU A 12 -18.87 -8.84 17.28
C LEU A 12 -17.61 -8.56 16.44
N THR A 13 -16.99 -9.61 15.94
CA THR A 13 -15.84 -9.51 15.04
C THR A 13 -16.13 -10.20 13.73
N GLY A 14 -15.55 -9.70 12.65
CA GLY A 14 -15.63 -10.28 11.32
C GLY A 14 -14.49 -9.77 10.46
N ILE A 15 -14.21 -10.46 9.36
CA ILE A 15 -13.16 -10.08 8.40
C ILE A 15 -13.56 -8.82 7.63
N LEU A 16 -14.86 -8.71 7.31
CA LEU A 16 -15.42 -7.56 6.62
C LEU A 16 -16.44 -6.84 7.50
N PRO A 17 -16.60 -5.53 7.30
CA PRO A 17 -17.72 -4.80 7.84
C PRO A 17 -19.06 -5.40 7.39
N ILE A 18 -20.12 -5.17 8.15
CA ILE A 18 -21.45 -5.68 7.83
C ILE A 18 -21.91 -5.11 6.48
N LYS A 19 -22.45 -5.99 5.63
CA LYS A 19 -22.95 -5.60 4.31
C LYS A 19 -24.03 -4.54 4.44
N LYS A 20 -23.89 -3.45 3.68
CA LYS A 20 -24.86 -2.33 3.66
C LYS A 20 -26.08 -2.70 2.79
N GLU A 21 -27.05 -3.38 3.39
CA GLU A 21 -28.36 -3.67 2.74
C GLU A 21 -29.42 -2.64 3.15
N LYS A 22 -30.52 -2.54 2.37
CA LYS A 22 -31.62 -1.59 2.64
C LYS A 22 -32.30 -1.76 4.00
N THR A 23 -32.07 -2.87 4.69
CA THR A 23 -32.61 -3.23 6.01
C THR A 23 -31.74 -2.78 7.19
N GLN A 24 -30.71 -1.96 6.98
CA GLN A 24 -29.76 -1.53 8.02
C GLN A 24 -30.37 -0.72 9.17
N SER A 25 -31.61 -0.23 9.05
CA SER A 25 -32.27 0.45 10.16
C SER A 25 -32.45 -0.43 11.41
N ALA A 26 -32.29 -1.75 11.29
CA ALA A 26 -32.38 -2.68 12.43
C ALA A 26 -31.06 -2.84 13.21
N LEU A 27 -29.92 -2.35 12.70
CA LEU A 27 -28.58 -2.51 13.30
C LEU A 27 -27.99 -1.22 13.84
N ASN A 28 -28.78 -0.17 14.04
CA ASN A 28 -28.33 1.14 14.57
C ASN A 28 -27.82 1.09 16.02
N ASN A 29 -27.81 -0.09 16.65
CA ASN A 29 -27.38 -0.26 18.04
C ASN A 29 -25.89 -0.63 18.18
N PHE A 30 -25.14 -0.73 17.06
CA PHE A 30 -23.74 -1.08 17.06
C PHE A 30 -22.89 0.08 16.53
N ASP A 31 -21.81 0.38 17.23
CA ASP A 31 -20.71 1.15 16.66
C ASP A 31 -19.85 0.22 15.81
N GLU A 32 -19.60 0.56 14.55
CA GLU A 32 -18.75 -0.21 13.65
C GLU A 32 -17.34 0.40 13.58
N PHE A 33 -16.34 -0.46 13.79
CA PHE A 33 -14.92 -0.10 13.70
C PHE A 33 -14.27 -0.94 12.60
N THR A 34 -13.53 -0.29 11.70
CA THR A 34 -12.95 -0.94 10.51
C THR A 34 -11.53 -0.45 10.25
N MET A 35 -10.84 -1.06 9.31
CA MET A 35 -9.53 -0.57 8.83
C MET A 35 -9.62 0.86 8.25
N LEU A 36 -10.78 1.27 7.76
CA LEU A 36 -11.01 2.63 7.27
C LEU A 36 -11.34 3.62 8.40
N SER A 37 -11.88 3.14 9.51
CA SER A 37 -12.30 3.97 10.66
C SER A 37 -12.23 3.17 11.95
N ALA A 38 -11.04 3.09 12.52
CA ALA A 38 -10.79 2.37 13.78
C ALA A 38 -11.19 3.20 15.02
N SER A 39 -11.33 4.53 14.88
CA SER A 39 -11.74 5.45 15.94
C SER A 39 -11.01 5.16 17.27
N ARG A 40 -11.73 5.14 18.39
CA ARG A 40 -11.18 4.89 19.74
C ARG A 40 -10.58 3.49 19.96
N LEU A 41 -10.84 2.54 19.09
CA LEU A 41 -10.27 1.18 19.18
C LEU A 41 -8.92 1.01 18.50
N ALA A 42 -8.45 2.03 17.76
CA ALA A 42 -7.18 1.98 17.04
C ALA A 42 -6.00 1.38 17.85
N PRO A 43 -5.71 1.80 19.09
CA PRO A 43 -4.57 1.28 19.84
C PRO A 43 -4.78 -0.12 20.44
N TYR A 44 -5.96 -0.75 20.24
CA TYR A 44 -6.30 -2.04 20.87
C TYR A 44 -6.47 -3.19 19.86
N ILE A 45 -6.35 -2.93 18.56
CA ILE A 45 -6.54 -3.97 17.52
C ILE A 45 -5.24 -4.58 17.02
N GLY A 46 -4.10 -4.09 17.49
CA GLY A 46 -2.77 -4.62 17.20
C GLY A 46 -1.77 -4.10 18.22
N PHE A 47 -0.50 -4.36 18.02
CA PHE A 47 0.56 -3.75 18.84
C PHE A 47 0.83 -2.33 18.38
N THR A 48 0.93 -1.40 19.34
CA THR A 48 1.40 -0.04 19.08
C THR A 48 2.92 0.00 18.94
N GLU A 49 3.47 1.02 18.29
CA GLU A 49 4.92 1.18 18.12
C GLU A 49 5.68 1.11 19.45
N ASN A 50 5.16 1.75 20.50
CA ASN A 50 5.77 1.72 21.84
C ASN A 50 5.82 0.31 22.45
N GLU A 51 4.81 -0.51 22.21
CA GLU A 51 4.78 -1.91 22.68
C GLU A 51 5.77 -2.76 21.91
N VAL A 52 5.82 -2.60 20.57
CA VAL A 52 6.76 -3.32 19.72
C VAL A 52 8.21 -2.97 20.07
N GLN A 53 8.51 -1.69 20.33
CA GLN A 53 9.85 -1.26 20.73
C GLN A 53 10.30 -1.91 22.04
N LYS A 54 9.38 -2.03 23.03
CA LYS A 54 9.67 -2.72 24.28
C LYS A 54 9.92 -4.22 24.07
N LEU A 55 9.07 -4.87 23.26
CA LEU A 55 9.22 -6.28 22.92
C LEU A 55 10.52 -6.54 22.15
N ALA A 56 10.86 -5.71 21.15
CA ALA A 56 12.10 -5.86 20.39
C ALA A 56 13.32 -5.79 21.32
N LYS A 57 13.33 -4.88 22.29
CA LYS A 57 14.40 -4.81 23.29
C LYS A 57 14.44 -6.04 24.20
N GLU A 58 13.29 -6.53 24.65
CA GLU A 58 13.18 -7.71 25.55
C GLU A 58 13.66 -8.99 24.84
N TYR A 59 13.26 -9.17 23.56
CA TYR A 59 13.58 -10.34 22.76
C TYR A 59 14.87 -10.18 21.94
N GLN A 60 15.61 -9.07 22.12
CA GLN A 60 16.89 -8.78 21.45
C GLN A 60 16.75 -8.77 19.92
N GLN A 61 15.64 -8.27 19.41
CA GLN A 61 15.40 -8.05 17.97
C GLN A 61 15.76 -6.63 17.57
N ASP A 62 16.20 -6.46 16.33
CA ASP A 62 16.42 -5.13 15.74
C ASP A 62 15.07 -4.44 15.49
N PHE A 63 14.85 -3.32 16.18
CA PHE A 63 13.58 -2.61 16.08
C PHE A 63 13.35 -2.01 14.70
N ASP A 64 14.39 -1.50 14.04
CA ASP A 64 14.27 -0.89 12.71
C ASP A 64 13.91 -1.95 11.66
N GLU A 65 14.47 -3.15 11.78
CA GLU A 65 14.08 -4.29 10.95
C GLU A 65 12.64 -4.73 11.25
N VAL A 66 12.23 -4.82 12.53
CA VAL A 66 10.82 -5.12 12.89
C VAL A 66 9.88 -4.09 12.30
N LYS A 67 10.26 -2.81 12.34
CA LYS A 67 9.48 -1.71 11.76
C LYS A 67 9.37 -1.87 10.25
N ARG A 68 10.47 -2.07 9.55
CA ARG A 68 10.51 -2.25 8.10
C ARG A 68 9.60 -3.40 7.63
N TRP A 69 9.61 -4.51 8.39
CA TRP A 69 8.88 -5.71 8.01
C TRP A 69 7.41 -5.72 8.37
N TYR A 70 7.00 -5.10 9.48
CA TYR A 70 5.68 -5.35 10.08
C TYR A 70 4.88 -4.12 10.49
N ASP A 71 5.42 -2.90 10.31
CA ASP A 71 4.71 -1.64 10.54
C ASP A 71 3.77 -1.29 9.37
N GLY A 72 3.20 -0.11 9.40
CA GLY A 72 2.57 0.57 8.26
C GLY A 72 1.06 0.61 8.26
N TYR A 73 0.40 0.15 9.31
CA TYR A 73 -1.05 0.37 9.45
C TYR A 73 -1.32 1.60 10.28
N LEU A 74 -1.57 2.73 9.60
CA LEU A 74 -1.93 3.98 10.27
C LEU A 74 -3.42 3.99 10.56
N LEU A 75 -3.81 3.73 11.81
CA LEU A 75 -5.18 3.77 12.27
C LEU A 75 -5.40 5.02 13.13
N ASN A 76 -6.04 6.04 12.56
CA ASN A 76 -6.09 7.41 13.09
C ASN A 76 -4.66 8.00 13.20
N GLU A 77 -4.17 8.13 14.45
CA GLU A 77 -2.84 8.65 14.79
C GLU A 77 -1.86 7.56 15.27
N TYR A 78 -2.32 6.30 15.34
CA TYR A 78 -1.54 5.17 15.85
C TYR A 78 -0.94 4.36 14.71
N GLN A 79 0.38 4.15 14.78
CA GLN A 79 1.02 3.07 14.03
C GLN A 79 0.72 1.76 14.73
N VAL A 80 0.13 0.84 13.99
CA VAL A 80 -0.34 -0.45 14.50
C VAL A 80 0.32 -1.58 13.69
N TYR A 81 0.88 -2.53 14.42
CA TYR A 81 1.58 -3.69 13.88
C TYR A 81 0.70 -4.92 13.93
N ASN A 82 0.85 -5.81 12.95
CA ASN A 82 0.16 -7.11 12.94
C ASN A 82 0.58 -7.95 14.15
N PRO A 83 -0.35 -8.34 15.05
CA PRO A 83 0.00 -9.09 16.25
C PRO A 83 0.70 -10.42 15.97
N ARG A 84 0.25 -11.15 14.93
CA ARG A 84 0.83 -12.45 14.58
C ARG A 84 2.28 -12.31 14.13
N ALA A 85 2.56 -11.36 13.24
CA ALA A 85 3.89 -11.13 12.72
C ALA A 85 4.85 -10.71 13.85
N VAL A 86 4.43 -9.77 14.71
CA VAL A 86 5.22 -9.32 15.87
C VAL A 86 5.53 -10.48 16.80
N VAL A 87 4.54 -11.25 17.24
CA VAL A 87 4.75 -12.39 18.12
C VAL A 87 5.68 -13.43 17.46
N SER A 88 5.51 -13.69 16.18
CA SER A 88 6.32 -14.68 15.46
C SER A 88 7.78 -14.28 15.37
N VAL A 89 8.07 -13.01 14.98
CA VAL A 89 9.46 -12.53 14.89
C VAL A 89 10.12 -12.46 16.26
N MET A 90 9.41 -12.05 17.31
CA MET A 90 9.96 -12.02 18.67
C MET A 90 10.37 -13.42 19.14
N LEU A 91 9.56 -14.44 18.86
CA LEU A 91 9.83 -15.81 19.31
C LEU A 91 10.84 -16.56 18.43
N ARG A 92 10.91 -16.26 17.13
CA ARG A 92 11.71 -17.03 16.16
C ARG A 92 13.00 -16.32 15.75
N GLY A 93 13.05 -14.99 15.83
CA GLY A 93 14.17 -14.18 15.37
C GLY A 93 14.37 -14.15 13.85
N GLU A 94 13.38 -14.59 13.08
CA GLU A 94 13.45 -14.66 11.62
C GLU A 94 12.57 -13.57 11.01
N PHE A 95 13.14 -12.75 10.13
CA PHE A 95 12.39 -11.75 9.34
C PHE A 95 11.94 -12.37 8.03
N LYS A 96 10.64 -12.65 7.94
CA LYS A 96 10.00 -13.25 6.76
C LYS A 96 8.50 -12.93 6.75
N SER A 97 7.79 -13.27 5.69
CA SER A 97 6.34 -13.21 5.70
C SER A 97 5.76 -14.32 6.60
N TYR A 98 5.04 -13.89 7.62
CA TYR A 98 4.16 -14.73 8.45
C TYR A 98 2.72 -14.67 7.97
N TRP A 99 2.42 -13.74 7.07
CA TRP A 99 1.10 -13.57 6.49
C TRP A 99 0.70 -14.78 5.64
N SER A 100 1.64 -15.29 4.83
CA SER A 100 1.45 -16.47 3.98
C SER A 100 1.08 -17.74 4.77
N GLU A 101 1.46 -17.82 6.05
CA GLU A 101 1.07 -18.93 6.91
C GLU A 101 -0.42 -18.94 7.31
N THR A 102 -1.14 -17.81 7.12
CA THR A 102 -2.53 -17.62 7.60
C THR A 102 -3.51 -17.14 6.56
N ALA A 103 -3.08 -16.23 5.70
CA ALA A 103 -3.89 -15.70 4.62
C ALA A 103 -3.52 -16.47 3.35
N SER A 104 -4.52 -17.05 2.72
CA SER A 104 -4.30 -17.76 1.47
C SER A 104 -3.87 -16.75 0.41
N TYR A 105 -2.65 -16.90 -0.12
CA TYR A 105 -2.18 -16.30 -1.36
C TYR A 105 -3.25 -16.41 -2.46
N ASP A 106 -3.98 -17.53 -2.49
CA ASP A 106 -5.09 -17.77 -3.41
C ASP A 106 -6.24 -16.76 -3.26
N ALA A 107 -6.34 -16.07 -2.14
CA ALA A 107 -7.40 -15.08 -1.94
C ALA A 107 -7.12 -13.74 -2.66
N ILE A 108 -5.84 -13.34 -2.80
CA ILE A 108 -5.46 -12.08 -3.46
C ILE A 108 -5.49 -12.20 -4.97
N VAL A 109 -5.02 -13.33 -5.48
CA VAL A 109 -4.82 -13.55 -6.91
C VAL A 109 -6.08 -13.28 -7.75
N PRO A 110 -7.29 -13.73 -7.36
CA PRO A 110 -8.49 -13.38 -8.10
C PRO A 110 -8.78 -11.87 -8.11
N LEU A 111 -8.48 -11.17 -7.01
CA LEU A 111 -8.74 -9.74 -6.86
C LEU A 111 -7.85 -8.90 -7.76
N ILE A 112 -6.54 -9.14 -7.73
CA ILE A 112 -5.59 -8.38 -8.56
C ILE A 112 -5.73 -8.67 -10.05
N ASN A 113 -6.35 -9.80 -10.41
CA ASN A 113 -6.59 -10.17 -11.81
C ASN A 113 -7.95 -9.71 -12.35
N MET A 114 -8.75 -9.00 -11.55
CA MET A 114 -9.97 -8.38 -12.07
C MET A 114 -9.59 -7.33 -13.11
N ASP A 115 -10.25 -7.40 -14.28
CA ASP A 115 -9.94 -6.52 -15.42
C ASP A 115 -10.64 -5.14 -15.27
N PHE A 116 -10.27 -4.43 -14.19
CA PHE A 116 -10.72 -3.04 -14.00
C PHE A 116 -9.63 -2.08 -14.46
N ASP A 117 -10.04 -1.09 -15.26
CA ASP A 117 -9.15 -0.06 -15.75
C ASP A 117 -8.37 0.61 -14.62
N GLY A 118 -7.05 0.67 -14.77
CA GLY A 118 -6.12 1.27 -13.81
C GLY A 118 -5.85 0.44 -12.55
N LEU A 119 -6.43 -0.77 -12.37
CA LEU A 119 -6.15 -1.59 -11.19
C LEU A 119 -4.70 -2.08 -11.15
N LYS A 120 -4.22 -2.63 -12.25
CA LYS A 120 -2.84 -3.12 -12.37
C LYS A 120 -1.83 -2.01 -12.15
N THR A 121 -2.06 -0.86 -12.80
CA THR A 121 -1.21 0.33 -12.64
C THR A 121 -1.16 0.77 -11.19
N ALA A 122 -2.29 0.84 -10.50
CA ALA A 122 -2.36 1.22 -9.09
C ALA A 122 -1.56 0.27 -8.18
N ILE A 123 -1.62 -1.04 -8.43
CA ILE A 123 -0.87 -2.04 -7.65
C ILE A 123 0.63 -1.87 -7.87
N ILE A 124 1.09 -1.67 -9.11
CA ILE A 124 2.50 -1.45 -9.41
C ILE A 124 3.00 -0.12 -8.83
N GLU A 125 2.23 0.96 -8.92
CA GLU A 125 2.56 2.23 -8.28
C GLU A 125 2.75 2.04 -6.76
N MET A 126 1.86 1.29 -6.09
CA MET A 126 1.98 1.02 -4.66
C MET A 126 3.15 0.10 -4.32
N LEU A 127 3.46 -0.90 -5.16
CA LEU A 127 4.66 -1.74 -4.99
C LEU A 127 5.94 -0.93 -5.13
N SER A 128 5.93 0.12 -5.96
CA SER A 128 7.04 1.07 -6.10
C SER A 128 7.09 2.14 -5.00
N GLY A 129 6.26 2.02 -3.96
CA GLY A 129 6.25 2.93 -2.81
C GLY A 129 5.38 4.18 -2.96
N ALA A 130 4.60 4.29 -4.04
CA ALA A 130 3.65 5.38 -4.21
C ALA A 130 2.37 5.17 -3.38
N GLU A 131 1.69 6.28 -3.07
CA GLU A 131 0.33 6.25 -2.53
C GLU A 131 -0.69 6.50 -3.67
N VAL A 132 -1.72 5.70 -3.74
CA VAL A 132 -2.76 5.77 -4.78
C VAL A 132 -4.08 6.23 -4.18
N LYS A 133 -4.73 7.22 -4.80
CA LYS A 133 -6.06 7.67 -4.37
C LYS A 133 -7.12 6.60 -4.57
N VAL A 134 -7.95 6.40 -3.55
CA VAL A 134 -9.03 5.41 -3.52
C VAL A 134 -10.31 6.06 -3.02
N ASN A 135 -11.41 5.87 -3.77
CA ASN A 135 -12.74 6.24 -3.33
C ASN A 135 -13.39 5.07 -2.58
N THR A 136 -13.25 5.04 -1.26
CA THR A 136 -13.77 3.96 -0.40
C THR A 136 -15.30 3.99 -0.23
N ALA A 137 -15.99 5.02 -0.71
CA ALA A 137 -17.45 5.16 -0.55
C ALA A 137 -18.26 4.27 -1.49
N THR A 138 -17.66 3.78 -2.58
CA THR A 138 -18.32 2.94 -3.58
C THR A 138 -18.52 1.50 -3.12
N PHE A 139 -17.58 0.99 -2.34
CA PHE A 139 -17.62 -0.37 -1.81
C PHE A 139 -18.69 -0.52 -0.71
N LYS A 140 -19.58 -1.48 -0.88
CA LYS A 140 -20.73 -1.74 0.03
C LYS A 140 -20.54 -2.96 0.92
N ASN A 141 -19.32 -3.38 1.17
CA ASN A 141 -18.96 -4.56 1.93
C ASN A 141 -19.57 -5.87 1.33
N ASP A 142 -19.72 -5.89 0.02
CA ASP A 142 -20.30 -6.99 -0.74
C ASP A 142 -19.31 -7.48 -1.79
N THR A 143 -18.69 -8.62 -1.51
CA THR A 143 -17.68 -9.23 -2.38
C THR A 143 -18.26 -9.78 -3.70
N LEU A 144 -19.57 -10.01 -3.75
CA LEU A 144 -20.25 -10.46 -4.97
C LEU A 144 -20.55 -9.33 -5.94
N ASN A 145 -20.45 -8.08 -5.50
CA ASN A 145 -20.77 -6.89 -6.28
C ASN A 145 -19.61 -5.90 -6.37
N ILE A 146 -18.39 -6.39 -6.57
CA ILE A 146 -17.22 -5.56 -6.91
C ILE A 146 -17.39 -5.06 -8.35
N LYS A 147 -17.36 -3.73 -8.54
CA LYS A 147 -17.68 -3.08 -9.83
C LYS A 147 -16.60 -2.16 -10.36
N SER A 148 -15.58 -1.87 -9.54
CA SER A 148 -14.55 -0.92 -9.89
C SER A 148 -13.19 -1.27 -9.26
N ARG A 149 -12.14 -0.67 -9.79
CA ARG A 149 -10.81 -0.66 -9.17
C ARG A 149 -10.87 -0.27 -7.69
N ASP A 150 -11.60 0.79 -7.39
CA ASP A 150 -11.69 1.33 -6.03
C ASP A 150 -12.40 0.39 -5.07
N ASP A 151 -13.36 -0.42 -5.56
CA ASP A 151 -13.99 -1.46 -4.74
C ASP A 151 -12.99 -2.57 -4.39
N VAL A 152 -12.17 -3.02 -5.37
CA VAL A 152 -11.08 -4.00 -5.12
C VAL A 152 -10.09 -3.47 -4.11
N LEU A 153 -9.58 -2.25 -4.32
CA LEU A 153 -8.60 -1.63 -3.42
C LEU A 153 -9.18 -1.46 -2.01
N THR A 154 -10.44 -1.03 -1.90
CA THR A 154 -11.13 -0.90 -0.60
C THR A 154 -11.28 -2.25 0.10
N TYR A 155 -11.63 -3.29 -0.65
CA TYR A 155 -11.72 -4.64 -0.11
C TYR A 155 -10.35 -5.11 0.40
N MET A 156 -9.28 -4.89 -0.37
CA MET A 156 -7.91 -5.23 0.04
C MET A 156 -7.44 -4.44 1.27
N ILE A 157 -7.89 -3.19 1.45
CA ILE A 157 -7.65 -2.42 2.69
C ILE A 157 -8.32 -3.12 3.87
N HIS A 158 -9.58 -3.53 3.75
CA HIS A 158 -10.27 -4.25 4.82
C HIS A 158 -9.61 -5.58 5.18
N LEU A 159 -9.05 -6.28 4.19
CA LEU A 159 -8.29 -7.51 4.40
C LEU A 159 -6.89 -7.29 4.98
N GLY A 160 -6.40 -6.04 5.03
CA GLY A 160 -5.08 -5.71 5.54
C GLY A 160 -3.93 -5.82 4.53
N TYR A 161 -4.22 -6.02 3.24
CA TYR A 161 -3.19 -6.00 2.20
C TYR A 161 -2.71 -4.59 1.84
N PHE A 162 -3.53 -3.58 2.08
CA PHE A 162 -3.13 -2.18 1.93
C PHE A 162 -3.35 -1.40 3.21
N GLY A 163 -2.41 -0.50 3.51
CA GLY A 163 -2.60 0.59 4.44
C GLY A 163 -3.49 1.68 3.83
N TYR A 164 -4.13 2.48 4.67
CA TYR A 164 -5.00 3.56 4.22
C TYR A 164 -4.76 4.84 4.99
N ASN A 165 -4.48 5.91 4.26
CA ASN A 165 -4.36 7.25 4.82
C ASN A 165 -5.71 7.97 4.72
N GLN A 166 -6.41 8.11 5.85
CA GLN A 166 -7.73 8.76 5.90
C GLN A 166 -7.71 10.24 5.48
N LYS A 167 -6.62 10.96 5.78
CA LYS A 167 -6.49 12.40 5.47
C LYS A 167 -6.30 12.62 3.98
N LEU A 168 -5.45 11.83 3.36
CA LEU A 168 -5.12 11.92 1.94
C LEU A 168 -6.07 11.10 1.07
N LYS A 169 -6.84 10.19 1.66
CA LYS A 169 -7.69 9.20 0.98
C LYS A 169 -6.89 8.35 -0.01
N THR A 170 -5.75 7.85 0.43
CA THR A 170 -4.81 7.05 -0.36
C THR A 170 -4.60 5.68 0.26
N ALA A 171 -4.37 4.69 -0.60
CA ALA A 171 -3.90 3.37 -0.24
C ALA A 171 -2.41 3.23 -0.57
N PHE A 172 -1.71 2.38 0.16
CA PHE A 172 -0.28 2.10 -0.02
C PHE A 172 0.07 0.70 0.48
N VAL A 173 1.20 0.16 0.03
CA VAL A 173 1.77 -1.09 0.59
C VAL A 173 2.37 -0.79 1.95
N PRO A 174 1.88 -1.41 3.04
CA PRO A 174 2.23 -0.98 4.39
C PRO A 174 3.67 -1.34 4.81
N ASN A 175 4.18 -2.49 4.37
CA ASN A 175 5.45 -3.02 4.86
C ASN A 175 6.06 -4.06 3.92
N GLU A 176 7.24 -4.55 4.27
CA GLU A 176 7.98 -5.52 3.47
C GLU A 176 7.29 -6.89 3.42
N GLU A 177 6.64 -7.32 4.49
CA GLU A 177 5.86 -8.57 4.53
C GLU A 177 4.82 -8.60 3.42
N ILE A 178 3.99 -7.56 3.34
CA ILE A 178 2.93 -7.45 2.34
C ILE A 178 3.50 -7.18 0.95
N ARG A 179 4.62 -6.44 0.85
CA ARG A 179 5.31 -6.23 -0.43
C ARG A 179 5.69 -7.55 -1.07
N GLN A 180 6.29 -8.47 -0.31
CA GLN A 180 6.69 -9.79 -0.81
C GLN A 180 5.47 -10.62 -1.24
N GLU A 181 4.39 -10.62 -0.47
CA GLU A 181 3.16 -11.33 -0.82
C GLU A 181 2.54 -10.82 -2.13
N LEU A 182 2.45 -9.50 -2.28
CA LEU A 182 1.93 -8.88 -3.50
C LEU A 182 2.84 -9.13 -4.71
N THR A 183 4.16 -9.03 -4.54
CA THR A 183 5.13 -9.32 -5.58
C THR A 183 4.99 -10.76 -6.07
N ALA A 184 4.97 -11.73 -5.18
CA ALA A 184 4.77 -13.13 -5.52
C ALA A 184 3.43 -13.38 -6.24
N ALA A 185 2.36 -12.70 -5.82
CA ALA A 185 1.05 -12.78 -6.47
C ALA A 185 1.06 -12.22 -7.91
N VAL A 186 1.77 -11.14 -8.12
CA VAL A 186 1.94 -10.49 -9.42
C VAL A 186 2.81 -11.36 -10.35
N GLU A 187 3.94 -11.90 -9.85
CA GLU A 187 4.83 -12.80 -10.60
C GLU A 187 4.14 -14.05 -11.10
N SER A 188 3.33 -14.68 -10.26
CA SER A 188 2.62 -15.94 -10.59
C SER A 188 1.69 -15.81 -11.81
N ARG A 189 1.34 -14.59 -12.21
CA ARG A 189 0.36 -14.32 -13.28
C ARG A 189 0.95 -13.68 -14.53
N GLY A 190 2.28 -13.68 -14.64
CA GLY A 190 2.94 -13.22 -15.87
C GLY A 190 2.91 -11.70 -16.04
N TRP A 191 2.86 -10.93 -14.96
CA TRP A 191 3.09 -9.49 -15.00
C TRP A 191 4.58 -9.14 -15.07
N ASN A 192 5.38 -10.08 -15.63
CA ASN A 192 6.84 -9.98 -15.67
C ASN A 192 7.34 -8.68 -16.32
N GLU A 193 6.63 -8.18 -17.34
CA GLU A 193 6.99 -6.91 -17.99
C GLU A 193 6.83 -5.73 -17.02
N MET A 194 5.79 -5.72 -16.20
CA MET A 194 5.57 -4.65 -15.23
C MET A 194 6.55 -4.70 -14.06
N LEU A 195 6.92 -5.90 -13.62
CA LEU A 195 7.97 -6.08 -12.59
C LEU A 195 9.35 -5.71 -13.14
N ALA A 196 9.66 -6.08 -14.38
CA ALA A 196 10.89 -5.66 -15.05
C ALA A 196 10.95 -4.13 -15.15
N PHE A 197 9.84 -3.49 -15.46
CA PHE A 197 9.75 -2.03 -15.47
C PHE A 197 10.04 -1.41 -14.09
N GLN A 198 9.52 -2.00 -13.00
CA GLN A 198 9.83 -1.54 -11.65
C GLN A 198 11.33 -1.66 -11.34
N GLN A 199 11.94 -2.80 -11.65
CA GLN A 199 13.39 -3.01 -11.48
C GLN A 199 14.21 -2.03 -12.30
N ASP A 200 13.82 -1.78 -13.54
CA ASP A 200 14.46 -0.79 -14.40
C ASP A 200 14.35 0.64 -13.84
N SER A 201 13.23 0.96 -13.19
CA SER A 201 13.04 2.23 -12.49
C SER A 201 13.94 2.35 -11.26
N GLU A 202 14.15 1.27 -10.51
CA GLU A 202 15.09 1.22 -9.37
C GLU A 202 16.54 1.44 -9.85
N HIS A 203 16.97 0.74 -10.89
CA HIS A 203 18.31 0.93 -11.48
C HIS A 203 18.52 2.35 -12.01
N LEU A 204 17.47 2.97 -12.57
CA LEU A 204 17.55 4.36 -13.02
C LEU A 204 17.74 5.32 -11.83
N LEU A 205 17.03 5.09 -10.74
CA LEU A 205 17.16 5.90 -9.52
C LEU A 205 18.60 5.78 -8.96
N ASP A 206 19.10 4.57 -8.81
CA ASP A 206 20.45 4.30 -8.32
C ASP A 206 21.50 4.99 -9.20
N ALA A 207 21.45 4.81 -10.52
CA ALA A 207 22.36 5.48 -11.46
C ALA A 207 22.28 7.02 -11.36
N THR A 208 21.11 7.56 -11.06
CA THR A 208 20.91 9.01 -10.89
C THR A 208 21.56 9.50 -9.60
N LEU A 209 21.41 8.78 -8.50
CA LEU A 209 22.01 9.10 -7.21
C LEU A 209 23.55 8.96 -7.27
N ASP A 210 24.05 8.01 -8.04
CA ASP A 210 25.48 7.81 -8.30
C ASP A 210 26.05 8.82 -9.32
N MET A 211 25.21 9.69 -9.89
CA MET A 211 25.58 10.70 -10.90
C MET A 211 26.17 10.07 -12.18
N ASP A 212 25.82 8.83 -12.52
CA ASP A 212 26.22 8.15 -13.76
C ASP A 212 25.31 8.54 -14.93
N GLY A 213 25.64 9.66 -15.58
CA GLY A 213 24.86 10.16 -16.71
C GLY A 213 24.75 9.21 -17.90
N MET A 214 25.74 8.31 -18.12
CA MET A 214 25.66 7.32 -19.21
C MET A 214 24.69 6.19 -18.87
N ALA A 215 24.72 5.68 -17.66
CA ALA A 215 23.78 4.68 -17.18
C ALA A 215 22.35 5.25 -17.17
N VAL A 216 22.15 6.49 -16.70
CA VAL A 216 20.85 7.21 -16.74
C VAL A 216 20.30 7.29 -18.17
N ALA A 217 21.11 7.74 -19.14
CA ALA A 217 20.70 7.85 -20.53
C ALA A 217 20.34 6.51 -21.15
N ALA A 218 21.10 5.47 -20.88
CA ALA A 218 20.87 4.12 -21.36
C ALA A 218 19.56 3.55 -20.78
N GLN A 219 19.32 3.73 -19.48
CA GLN A 219 18.14 3.22 -18.78
C GLN A 219 16.85 3.95 -19.23
N ILE A 220 16.90 5.28 -19.41
CA ILE A 220 15.77 6.03 -19.97
C ILE A 220 15.46 5.56 -21.39
N GLY A 221 16.50 5.34 -22.22
CA GLY A 221 16.32 4.83 -23.57
C GLY A 221 15.68 3.44 -23.60
N LYS A 222 16.09 2.54 -22.71
CA LYS A 222 15.49 1.22 -22.53
C LYS A 222 14.01 1.33 -22.14
N ILE A 223 13.71 2.06 -21.08
CA ILE A 223 12.34 2.24 -20.59
C ILE A 223 11.44 2.84 -21.68
N HIS A 224 11.94 3.84 -22.41
CA HIS A 224 11.19 4.44 -23.51
C HIS A 224 10.86 3.43 -24.62
N ASN A 225 11.80 2.60 -25.00
CA ASN A 225 11.60 1.66 -26.13
C ASN A 225 10.77 0.43 -25.73
N GLU A 226 10.95 -0.10 -24.53
CA GLU A 226 10.34 -1.36 -24.13
C GLU A 226 8.95 -1.19 -23.51
N TYR A 227 8.71 -0.12 -22.77
CA TYR A 227 7.49 0.01 -21.95
C TYR A 227 6.47 1.06 -22.42
N VAL A 228 6.78 1.85 -23.44
CA VAL A 228 5.82 2.84 -24.00
C VAL A 228 4.52 2.19 -24.49
N SER A 229 4.56 0.96 -24.95
CA SER A 229 3.38 0.21 -25.40
C SER A 229 2.55 -0.40 -24.24
N VAL A 230 3.19 -0.68 -23.11
CA VAL A 230 2.55 -1.31 -21.92
C VAL A 230 1.84 -0.27 -21.07
N ILE A 231 2.39 0.93 -21.06
CA ILE A 231 1.84 2.08 -20.33
C ILE A 231 0.92 2.81 -21.29
N GLN A 232 -0.38 2.55 -21.26
CA GLN A 232 -1.36 3.23 -22.09
C GLN A 232 -1.36 4.73 -21.79
N TYR A 233 -0.70 5.49 -22.67
CA TYR A 233 -0.71 6.94 -22.61
C TYR A 233 -2.05 7.49 -23.14
N HIS A 234 -2.83 8.01 -22.22
CA HIS A 234 -3.93 8.90 -22.60
C HIS A 234 -3.43 10.34 -22.69
N ASN A 235 -2.65 10.66 -23.68
CA ASN A 235 -2.21 11.96 -24.17
C ASN A 235 -0.70 12.22 -24.07
N GLU A 236 -0.21 12.58 -25.28
CA GLU A 236 1.08 13.19 -25.60
C GLU A 236 2.36 12.46 -25.17
N ASN A 237 3.05 11.95 -26.19
CA ASN A 237 4.41 11.42 -26.19
C ASN A 237 5.44 12.50 -25.78
N SER A 238 5.28 13.14 -24.62
CA SER A 238 6.30 14.04 -24.12
C SER A 238 7.34 13.25 -23.32
N LEU A 239 8.62 13.53 -23.54
CA LEU A 239 9.75 13.00 -22.76
C LEU A 239 9.48 13.12 -21.25
N SER A 240 8.83 14.16 -20.81
CA SER A 240 8.49 14.41 -19.41
C SER A 240 7.51 13.38 -18.83
N SER A 241 6.60 12.82 -19.65
CA SER A 241 5.74 11.73 -19.18
C SER A 241 6.52 10.44 -19.03
N VAL A 242 7.40 10.13 -19.97
CA VAL A 242 8.32 8.99 -19.88
C VAL A 242 9.20 9.10 -18.63
N LEU A 243 9.78 10.26 -18.38
CA LEU A 243 10.62 10.49 -17.20
C LEU A 243 9.84 10.35 -15.89
N THR A 244 8.60 10.86 -15.82
CA THR A 244 7.77 10.70 -14.62
C THR A 244 7.53 9.23 -14.28
N LEU A 245 7.35 8.39 -15.28
CA LEU A 245 7.16 6.95 -15.11
C LEU A 245 8.49 6.23 -14.87
N ALA A 246 9.53 6.61 -15.59
CA ALA A 246 10.86 6.02 -15.42
C ALA A 246 11.39 6.15 -13.99
N TYR A 247 11.03 7.23 -13.28
CA TYR A 247 11.37 7.44 -11.88
C TYR A 247 10.26 7.00 -10.91
N LEU A 248 9.48 5.99 -11.26
CA LEU A 248 8.41 5.50 -10.38
C LEU A 248 8.92 5.05 -9.01
N SER A 249 10.05 4.35 -8.96
CA SER A 249 10.71 3.89 -7.72
C SER A 249 11.16 5.04 -6.80
N ALA A 250 11.43 6.22 -7.36
CA ALA A 250 11.79 7.40 -6.57
C ALA A 250 10.65 7.81 -5.61
N MET A 251 9.40 7.44 -5.88
CA MET A 251 8.25 7.75 -5.03
C MET A 251 8.30 7.06 -3.66
N GLN A 252 9.18 6.09 -3.47
CA GLN A 252 9.46 5.53 -2.14
C GLN A 252 10.12 6.57 -1.22
N TYR A 253 11.06 7.35 -1.74
CA TYR A 253 11.92 8.28 -0.98
C TYR A 253 11.52 9.75 -1.16
N TYR A 254 10.90 10.08 -2.29
CA TYR A 254 10.55 11.42 -2.72
C TYR A 254 9.03 11.56 -2.92
N PHE A 255 8.52 12.78 -2.80
CA PHE A 255 7.19 13.08 -3.29
C PHE A 255 7.15 12.95 -4.81
N LYS A 256 5.94 12.80 -5.37
CA LYS A 256 5.75 12.78 -6.81
C LYS A 256 6.48 13.96 -7.46
N PRO A 257 7.30 13.73 -8.50
CA PRO A 257 8.11 14.79 -9.11
C PRO A 257 7.25 15.98 -9.53
N ILE A 258 7.72 17.18 -9.18
CA ILE A 258 7.11 18.44 -9.66
C ILE A 258 7.73 18.73 -11.01
N ARG A 259 6.88 19.01 -12.01
CA ARG A 259 7.30 19.35 -13.37
C ARG A 259 7.23 20.85 -13.57
N GLU A 260 8.19 21.39 -14.36
CA GLU A 260 8.21 22.79 -14.77
C GLU A 260 8.12 23.79 -13.60
N LEU A 261 8.90 23.51 -12.53
CA LEU A 261 8.94 24.40 -11.37
C LEU A 261 9.64 25.71 -11.70
N PRO A 262 9.00 26.88 -11.54
CA PRO A 262 9.67 28.17 -11.74
C PRO A 262 10.83 28.36 -10.77
N THR A 263 12.02 28.66 -11.28
CA THR A 263 13.27 28.85 -10.50
C THR A 263 13.87 30.27 -10.67
N GLY A 264 13.03 31.28 -10.80
CA GLY A 264 13.42 32.68 -10.91
C GLY A 264 13.75 33.13 -12.36
N ARG A 265 14.80 32.61 -12.98
CA ARG A 265 15.18 32.94 -14.37
C ARG A 265 14.85 31.87 -15.40
N GLY A 266 14.21 30.78 -14.99
CA GLY A 266 13.86 29.63 -15.83
C GLY A 266 12.96 28.68 -15.10
N PHE A 267 12.87 27.45 -15.65
CA PHE A 267 12.10 26.36 -15.08
C PHE A 267 13.01 25.18 -14.84
N ALA A 268 12.81 24.46 -13.74
CA ALA A 268 13.38 23.14 -13.55
C ALA A 268 12.41 22.12 -14.14
N ASP A 269 12.86 21.32 -15.11
CA ASP A 269 12.01 20.35 -15.80
C ASP A 269 11.45 19.31 -14.85
N PHE A 270 12.27 18.84 -13.89
CA PHE A 270 11.92 17.90 -12.83
C PHE A 270 12.54 18.28 -11.51
N VAL A 271 11.74 18.24 -10.44
CA VAL A 271 12.20 18.46 -9.06
C VAL A 271 11.70 17.32 -8.19
N PHE A 272 12.64 16.66 -7.51
CA PHE A 272 12.37 15.62 -6.53
C PHE A 272 12.53 16.22 -5.14
N ILE A 273 11.43 16.26 -4.37
CA ILE A 273 11.43 16.73 -2.98
C ILE A 273 11.44 15.49 -2.09
N PRO A 274 12.50 15.30 -1.25
CA PRO A 274 12.53 14.14 -0.36
C PRO A 274 11.39 14.19 0.64
N LYS A 275 10.88 13.03 1.02
CA LYS A 275 9.92 12.91 2.12
C LYS A 275 10.63 13.22 3.44
N PRO A 276 9.93 13.73 4.48
CA PRO A 276 10.54 14.16 5.73
C PRO A 276 11.43 13.11 6.40
N GLU A 277 11.05 11.85 6.32
CA GLU A 277 11.76 10.68 6.86
C GLU A 277 13.09 10.39 6.13
N TYR A 278 13.28 10.94 4.93
CA TYR A 278 14.49 10.77 4.10
C TYR A 278 15.23 12.09 3.82
N SER A 279 14.78 13.20 4.42
CA SER A 279 15.49 14.49 4.36
C SER A 279 16.51 14.55 5.50
N ALA A 280 17.75 14.10 5.25
CA ALA A 280 18.87 14.29 6.17
C ALA A 280 19.45 15.70 6.06
#